data_973750006a5bf1f3ab3f916df58a3485
#
_entry.id   973750006a5bf1f3ab3f916df58a3485
#
_cell.length_a   1.000
_cell.length_b   1.000
_cell.length_c   1.000
_cell.angle_alpha   90.00
_cell.angle_beta   90.00
_cell.angle_gamma   90.00
#
_symmetry.space_group_name_H-M   'P 1'
#
loop_
_entity.id
_entity.type
_entity.pdbx_description
1 polymer ?
#
loop_
_entity_poly.entity_id
_entity_poly.type
_entity_poly.pdbx_seq_one_letter_code
_entity_poly.pdbx_strand_id
1 'polypeptide(L)'
;MNKYIIKDYQKGFEEDQVRIGLEVAQNWIWPYAYHLDGLLKIHAQPDFDPATRHYCFLDDEMVGYMFSLVMPPGKETLLTANLDFPRMMPGHEEAAELLLERAFETLKQKGVLRIEARVTTMCPGDIRLAEKAGFFIRDWGHKVYYSYEMPWGKLPFPDHLAQEIDPQKDLVECAELASKWYKRPSEWCHSHLAEWHAEGVITHLGVRKDGKLIAACMAAPNDVRPSTAAIFYIYAPDEDSLKPMLSKVVNKCVDFGVKNVIADLINEHRPYESVYQKMGFKRVAEWARCEKYLPGKSMPPTTTYTR
;
A
#
# COMPACT_ATOMS: atom_id res chain seq x y z
N MET A 1 -23.88 -22.68 -17.65
CA MET A 1 -22.98 -23.17 -16.58
C MET A 1 -21.84 -22.20 -16.45
N ASN A 2 -21.52 -21.79 -15.22
CA ASN A 2 -20.37 -20.91 -15.00
C ASN A 2 -19.09 -21.74 -15.24
N LYS A 3 -18.21 -21.27 -16.10
CA LYS A 3 -16.95 -21.97 -16.44
C LYS A 3 -15.92 -21.89 -15.33
N TYR A 4 -16.10 -20.95 -14.38
CA TYR A 4 -15.17 -20.72 -13.29
C TYR A 4 -15.63 -21.42 -12.01
N ILE A 5 -14.67 -21.93 -11.25
CA ILE A 5 -14.88 -22.58 -9.95
C ILE A 5 -14.15 -21.77 -8.88
N ILE A 6 -14.86 -21.41 -7.80
CA ILE A 6 -14.25 -20.73 -6.65
C ILE A 6 -13.94 -21.79 -5.60
N LYS A 7 -12.70 -21.83 -5.15
CA LYS A 7 -12.22 -22.69 -4.05
C LYS A 7 -11.72 -21.84 -2.90
N ASP A 8 -11.93 -22.32 -1.67
CA ASP A 8 -11.26 -21.75 -0.50
C ASP A 8 -9.82 -22.23 -0.45
N TYR A 9 -8.97 -21.59 0.37
CA TYR A 9 -7.56 -21.91 0.48
C TYR A 9 -7.30 -23.39 0.71
N GLN A 10 -6.32 -23.88 -0.05
CA GLN A 10 -5.69 -25.19 0.15
C GLN A 10 -4.18 -25.00 0.10
N LYS A 11 -3.45 -25.70 0.96
CA LYS A 11 -1.98 -25.71 0.93
C LYS A 11 -1.49 -26.18 -0.47
N GLY A 12 -0.57 -25.40 -1.02
CA GLY A 12 -0.05 -25.62 -2.38
C GLY A 12 -0.55 -24.56 -3.39
N PHE A 13 -1.46 -23.65 -2.99
CA PHE A 13 -1.93 -22.56 -3.85
C PHE A 13 -0.97 -21.35 -3.87
N GLU A 14 0.05 -21.35 -3.01
CA GLU A 14 0.90 -20.20 -2.77
C GLU A 14 1.73 -19.81 -3.99
N GLU A 15 2.27 -20.79 -4.71
CA GLU A 15 3.09 -20.55 -5.92
C GLU A 15 2.27 -19.89 -7.03
N ASP A 16 1.06 -20.39 -7.29
CA ASP A 16 0.14 -19.76 -8.25
C ASP A 16 -0.33 -18.39 -7.81
N GLN A 17 -0.59 -18.19 -6.52
CA GLN A 17 -0.95 -16.87 -5.98
C GLN A 17 0.18 -15.87 -6.22
N VAL A 18 1.44 -16.24 -5.99
CA VAL A 18 2.61 -15.39 -6.24
C VAL A 18 2.73 -15.10 -7.74
N ARG A 19 2.62 -16.12 -8.60
CA ARG A 19 2.66 -15.96 -10.06
C ARG A 19 1.62 -14.96 -10.56
N ILE A 20 0.35 -15.11 -10.14
CA ILE A 20 -0.73 -14.21 -10.52
C ILE A 20 -0.47 -12.80 -9.96
N GLY A 21 -0.06 -12.70 -8.70
CA GLY A 21 0.26 -11.41 -8.08
C GLY A 21 1.33 -10.63 -8.85
N LEU A 22 2.41 -11.31 -9.26
CA LEU A 22 3.48 -10.73 -10.08
C LEU A 22 2.96 -10.29 -11.45
N GLU A 23 2.20 -11.14 -12.14
CA GLU A 23 1.67 -10.85 -13.48
C GLU A 23 0.73 -9.62 -13.46
N VAL A 24 -0.21 -9.60 -12.53
CA VAL A 24 -1.17 -8.50 -12.38
C VAL A 24 -0.47 -7.19 -12.00
N ALA A 25 0.56 -7.26 -11.15
CA ALA A 25 1.28 -6.09 -10.68
C ALA A 25 2.25 -5.48 -11.73
N GLN A 26 2.59 -6.19 -12.80
CA GLN A 26 3.58 -5.73 -13.79
C GLN A 26 3.29 -4.33 -14.35
N ASN A 27 2.02 -3.99 -14.54
CA ASN A 27 1.58 -2.73 -15.11
C ASN A 27 1.25 -1.66 -14.07
N TRP A 28 1.40 -1.96 -12.77
CA TRP A 28 1.16 -0.97 -11.73
C TRP A 28 2.30 0.05 -11.65
N ILE A 29 1.97 1.27 -11.28
CA ILE A 29 2.96 2.34 -11.04
C ILE A 29 3.92 1.91 -9.92
N TRP A 30 3.38 1.34 -8.85
CA TRP A 30 4.11 0.69 -7.77
C TRP A 30 3.73 -0.78 -7.71
N PRO A 31 4.49 -1.67 -8.41
CA PRO A 31 4.21 -3.10 -8.35
C PRO A 31 4.41 -3.63 -6.94
N TYR A 32 3.46 -4.39 -6.46
CA TYR A 32 3.52 -5.07 -5.19
C TYR A 32 3.02 -6.51 -5.36
N ALA A 33 3.85 -7.46 -5.01
CA ALA A 33 3.50 -8.86 -4.94
C ALA A 33 4.23 -9.52 -3.77
N TYR A 34 3.62 -10.52 -3.18
CA TYR A 34 4.30 -11.31 -2.16
C TYR A 34 5.36 -12.20 -2.80
N HIS A 35 6.52 -12.33 -2.14
CA HIS A 35 7.42 -13.44 -2.38
C HIS A 35 6.89 -14.69 -1.68
N LEU A 36 7.21 -15.86 -2.21
CA LEU A 36 6.71 -17.14 -1.69
C LEU A 36 6.98 -17.31 -0.19
N ASP A 37 8.20 -17.04 0.25
CA ASP A 37 8.58 -17.13 1.68
C ASP A 37 7.79 -16.18 2.58
N GLY A 38 7.51 -14.96 2.09
CA GLY A 38 6.68 -13.99 2.81
C GLY A 38 5.24 -14.47 2.93
N LEU A 39 4.68 -15.02 1.85
CA LEU A 39 3.33 -15.57 1.85
C LEU A 39 3.21 -16.78 2.77
N LEU A 40 4.17 -17.69 2.73
CA LEU A 40 4.23 -18.87 3.62
C LEU A 40 4.33 -18.46 5.09
N LYS A 41 5.11 -17.42 5.42
CA LYS A 41 5.17 -16.87 6.79
C LYS A 41 3.82 -16.32 7.24
N ILE A 42 3.08 -15.62 6.36
CA ILE A 42 1.73 -15.12 6.67
C ILE A 42 0.78 -16.28 6.92
N HIS A 43 0.81 -17.33 6.08
CA HIS A 43 -0.05 -18.50 6.23
C HIS A 43 0.29 -19.37 7.44
N ALA A 44 1.49 -19.24 8.00
CA ALA A 44 1.90 -19.93 9.21
C ALA A 44 1.54 -19.16 10.51
N GLN A 45 0.97 -17.95 10.41
CA GLN A 45 0.60 -17.20 11.61
C GLN A 45 -0.58 -17.86 12.33
N PRO A 46 -0.62 -17.79 13.68
CA PRO A 46 -1.71 -18.42 14.46
C PRO A 46 -3.11 -17.84 14.16
N ASP A 47 -3.18 -16.61 13.68
CA ASP A 47 -4.41 -15.90 13.32
C ASP A 47 -4.75 -16.00 11.83
N PHE A 48 -4.00 -16.79 11.07
CA PHE A 48 -4.31 -17.05 9.66
C PHE A 48 -5.64 -17.78 9.53
N ASP A 49 -6.57 -17.18 8.81
CA ASP A 49 -7.90 -17.71 8.58
C ASP A 49 -8.06 -18.14 7.11
N PRO A 50 -7.91 -19.44 6.80
CA PRO A 50 -7.99 -19.95 5.43
C PRO A 50 -9.35 -19.71 4.77
N ALA A 51 -10.44 -19.63 5.55
CA ALA A 51 -11.78 -19.41 5.01
C ALA A 51 -11.96 -17.98 4.43
N THR A 52 -11.03 -17.07 4.67
CA THR A 52 -11.06 -15.71 4.11
C THR A 52 -10.18 -15.55 2.87
N ARG A 53 -9.69 -16.65 2.30
CA ARG A 53 -8.86 -16.72 1.11
C ARG A 53 -9.61 -17.48 0.02
N HIS A 54 -9.86 -16.83 -1.10
CA HIS A 54 -10.65 -17.40 -2.19
C HIS A 54 -9.86 -17.38 -3.49
N TYR A 55 -9.95 -18.46 -4.24
CA TYR A 55 -9.18 -18.71 -5.45
C TYR A 55 -10.12 -19.10 -6.59
N CYS A 56 -9.91 -18.50 -7.75
CA CYS A 56 -10.69 -18.76 -8.95
C CYS A 56 -9.93 -19.65 -9.91
N PHE A 57 -10.58 -20.70 -10.38
CA PHE A 57 -10.04 -21.64 -11.34
C PHE A 57 -10.88 -21.67 -12.60
N LEU A 58 -10.21 -21.75 -13.73
CA LEU A 58 -10.79 -22.18 -15.02
C LEU A 58 -10.20 -23.55 -15.31
N ASP A 59 -11.05 -24.58 -15.39
CA ASP A 59 -10.62 -25.96 -15.37
C ASP A 59 -9.73 -26.24 -14.14
N ASP A 60 -8.47 -26.63 -14.35
CA ASP A 60 -7.51 -26.89 -13.26
C ASP A 60 -6.49 -25.74 -13.06
N GLU A 61 -6.57 -24.68 -13.86
CA GLU A 61 -5.65 -23.54 -13.78
C GLU A 61 -6.20 -22.46 -12.86
N MET A 62 -5.37 -22.00 -11.90
CA MET A 62 -5.70 -20.82 -11.09
C MET A 62 -5.56 -19.55 -11.93
N VAL A 63 -6.66 -18.81 -12.06
CA VAL A 63 -6.75 -17.58 -12.87
C VAL A 63 -7.00 -16.31 -12.04
N GLY A 64 -7.18 -16.46 -10.74
CA GLY A 64 -7.35 -15.31 -9.86
C GLY A 64 -7.47 -15.70 -8.40
N TYR A 65 -7.31 -14.69 -7.54
CA TYR A 65 -7.48 -14.84 -6.10
C TYR A 65 -7.92 -13.53 -5.45
N MET A 66 -8.45 -13.65 -4.25
CA MET A 66 -8.66 -12.53 -3.35
C MET A 66 -8.56 -12.96 -1.90
N PHE A 67 -8.38 -12.00 -1.01
CA PHE A 67 -8.40 -12.24 0.42
C PHE A 67 -9.09 -11.12 1.19
N SER A 68 -9.56 -11.47 2.36
CA SER A 68 -10.07 -10.54 3.35
C SER A 68 -9.47 -10.84 4.73
N LEU A 69 -9.52 -9.87 5.62
CA LEU A 69 -9.03 -9.99 6.98
C LEU A 69 -10.10 -9.48 7.93
N VAL A 70 -10.64 -10.36 8.77
CA VAL A 70 -11.56 -9.96 9.83
C VAL A 70 -10.74 -9.28 10.93
N MET A 71 -11.05 -8.02 11.20
CA MET A 71 -10.34 -7.24 12.20
C MET A 71 -10.77 -7.64 13.61
N PRO A 72 -9.82 -7.73 14.56
CA PRO A 72 -10.21 -7.94 15.94
C PRO A 72 -11.14 -6.82 16.41
N PRO A 73 -12.15 -7.11 17.23
CA PRO A 73 -13.08 -6.11 17.71
C PRO A 73 -12.31 -5.00 18.46
N GLY A 74 -12.34 -3.79 17.89
CA GLY A 74 -11.78 -2.60 18.51
C GLY A 74 -12.74 -1.95 19.50
N LYS A 75 -12.58 -0.65 19.73
CA LYS A 75 -13.54 0.15 20.52
C LYS A 75 -14.89 0.31 19.80
N GLU A 76 -14.96 0.02 18.52
CA GLU A 76 -16.18 0.04 17.72
C GLU A 76 -16.96 -1.25 17.95
N THR A 77 -18.28 -1.11 18.06
CA THR A 77 -19.20 -2.25 18.30
C THR A 77 -19.45 -3.09 17.07
N LEU A 78 -19.04 -2.63 15.88
CA LEU A 78 -19.25 -3.34 14.61
C LEU A 78 -18.04 -4.22 14.28
N LEU A 79 -18.29 -5.51 14.06
CA LEU A 79 -17.27 -6.40 13.49
C LEU A 79 -16.98 -5.97 12.05
N THR A 80 -15.73 -5.63 11.79
CA THR A 80 -15.25 -5.08 10.52
C THR A 80 -14.26 -6.04 9.86
N ALA A 81 -14.25 -6.08 8.54
CA ALA A 81 -13.20 -6.75 7.76
C ALA A 81 -12.56 -5.79 6.78
N ASN A 82 -11.25 -5.94 6.56
CA ASN A 82 -10.55 -5.37 5.42
C ASN A 82 -10.65 -6.34 4.25
N LEU A 83 -10.81 -5.80 3.04
CA LEU A 83 -10.93 -6.58 1.82
C LEU A 83 -10.01 -5.99 0.75
N ASP A 84 -9.22 -6.84 0.11
CA ASP A 84 -8.53 -6.52 -1.13
C ASP A 84 -9.34 -7.00 -2.32
N PHE A 85 -9.44 -6.15 -3.35
CA PHE A 85 -10.15 -6.53 -4.57
C PHE A 85 -9.47 -7.68 -5.30
N PRO A 86 -10.24 -8.50 -6.06
CA PRO A 86 -9.71 -9.67 -6.76
C PRO A 86 -8.54 -9.35 -7.66
N ARG A 87 -7.51 -10.18 -7.63
CA ARG A 87 -6.39 -10.19 -8.57
C ARG A 87 -6.70 -11.25 -9.62
N MET A 88 -6.98 -10.79 -10.84
CA MET A 88 -7.36 -11.68 -11.94
C MET A 88 -6.30 -11.64 -13.02
N MET A 89 -5.95 -12.81 -13.56
CA MET A 89 -5.14 -12.90 -14.78
C MET A 89 -5.86 -12.14 -15.92
N PRO A 90 -5.11 -11.47 -16.82
CA PRO A 90 -5.68 -10.80 -17.98
C PRO A 90 -6.59 -11.74 -18.80
N GLY A 91 -7.77 -11.27 -19.14
CA GLY A 91 -8.78 -12.03 -19.88
C GLY A 91 -9.74 -12.85 -19.02
N HIS A 92 -9.61 -12.79 -17.69
CA HIS A 92 -10.48 -13.49 -16.74
C HIS A 92 -11.20 -12.55 -15.77
N GLU A 93 -11.20 -11.24 -16.05
CA GLU A 93 -11.74 -10.19 -15.18
C GLU A 93 -13.23 -10.38 -14.87
N GLU A 94 -13.98 -11.06 -15.76
CA GLU A 94 -15.39 -11.36 -15.54
C GLU A 94 -15.65 -12.24 -14.33
N ALA A 95 -14.65 -13.03 -13.90
CA ALA A 95 -14.79 -13.91 -12.73
C ALA A 95 -14.53 -13.16 -11.40
N ALA A 96 -14.10 -11.91 -11.42
CA ALA A 96 -13.85 -11.12 -10.22
C ALA A 96 -15.09 -10.99 -9.31
N GLU A 97 -16.28 -10.88 -9.92
CA GLU A 97 -17.55 -10.81 -9.19
C GLU A 97 -17.83 -12.07 -8.38
N LEU A 98 -17.53 -13.24 -8.92
CA LEU A 98 -17.72 -14.52 -8.23
C LEU A 98 -16.85 -14.64 -6.97
N LEU A 99 -15.59 -14.19 -7.07
CA LEU A 99 -14.70 -14.12 -5.92
C LEU A 99 -15.26 -13.17 -4.86
N LEU A 100 -15.74 -12.01 -5.27
CA LEU A 100 -16.28 -11.00 -4.36
C LEU A 100 -17.57 -11.46 -3.69
N GLU A 101 -18.48 -12.11 -4.42
CA GLU A 101 -19.68 -12.73 -3.87
C GLU A 101 -19.34 -13.79 -2.83
N ARG A 102 -18.39 -14.69 -3.13
CA ARG A 102 -17.93 -15.72 -2.18
C ARG A 102 -17.35 -15.09 -0.91
N ALA A 103 -16.54 -14.04 -1.04
CA ALA A 103 -15.99 -13.32 0.11
C ALA A 103 -17.10 -12.69 0.98
N PHE A 104 -18.11 -12.09 0.37
CA PHE A 104 -19.24 -11.52 1.11
C PHE A 104 -20.04 -12.59 1.87
N GLU A 105 -20.27 -13.75 1.27
CA GLU A 105 -20.92 -14.88 1.94
C GLU A 105 -20.10 -15.33 3.15
N THR A 106 -18.79 -15.52 2.99
CA THR A 106 -17.90 -15.92 4.07
C THR A 106 -17.87 -14.88 5.20
N LEU A 107 -17.72 -13.59 4.87
CA LEU A 107 -17.69 -12.52 5.86
C LEU A 107 -19.02 -12.37 6.60
N LYS A 108 -20.15 -12.55 5.90
CA LYS A 108 -21.48 -12.57 6.52
C LYS A 108 -21.64 -13.75 7.50
N GLN A 109 -21.17 -14.94 7.13
CA GLN A 109 -21.20 -16.12 8.01
C GLN A 109 -20.34 -15.90 9.28
N LYS A 110 -19.26 -15.13 9.18
CA LYS A 110 -18.41 -14.72 10.31
C LYS A 110 -19.01 -13.58 11.14
N GLY A 111 -20.16 -13.05 10.77
CA GLY A 111 -20.84 -11.97 11.49
C GLY A 111 -20.28 -10.57 11.21
N VAL A 112 -19.48 -10.42 10.16
CA VAL A 112 -18.98 -9.10 9.72
C VAL A 112 -20.15 -8.24 9.27
N LEU A 113 -20.19 -7.00 9.75
CA LEU A 113 -21.24 -6.03 9.43
C LEU A 113 -20.71 -4.90 8.53
N ARG A 114 -19.43 -4.59 8.60
CA ARG A 114 -18.79 -3.55 7.78
C ARG A 114 -17.55 -4.11 7.08
N ILE A 115 -17.46 -3.86 5.79
CA ILE A 115 -16.28 -4.15 4.98
C ILE A 115 -15.63 -2.84 4.62
N GLU A 116 -14.34 -2.72 4.86
CA GLU A 116 -13.49 -1.62 4.42
C GLU A 116 -12.56 -2.12 3.32
N ALA A 117 -12.42 -1.33 2.27
CA ALA A 117 -11.51 -1.62 1.17
C ALA A 117 -10.89 -0.30 0.65
N ARG A 118 -9.99 -0.44 -0.31
CA ARG A 118 -9.39 0.71 -0.99
C ARG A 118 -9.42 0.49 -2.49
N VAL A 119 -9.68 1.56 -3.22
CA VAL A 119 -9.57 1.59 -4.68
C VAL A 119 -8.59 2.67 -5.11
N THR A 120 -8.03 2.51 -6.29
CA THR A 120 -7.05 3.45 -6.83
C THR A 120 -7.30 3.70 -8.31
N THR A 121 -6.99 4.92 -8.76
CA THR A 121 -7.06 5.26 -10.19
C THR A 121 -6.11 4.43 -11.06
N MET A 122 -5.13 3.74 -10.46
CA MET A 122 -4.28 2.77 -11.15
C MET A 122 -5.03 1.52 -11.61
N CYS A 123 -6.09 1.15 -10.87
CA CYS A 123 -6.88 -0.05 -11.11
C CYS A 123 -8.36 0.32 -11.37
N PRO A 124 -8.69 0.89 -12.53
CA PRO A 124 -10.06 1.33 -12.82
C PRO A 124 -11.07 0.18 -12.84
N GLY A 125 -10.62 -1.06 -13.00
CA GLY A 125 -11.44 -2.26 -12.84
C GLY A 125 -11.97 -2.43 -11.42
N ASP A 126 -11.11 -2.20 -10.42
CA ASP A 126 -11.48 -2.29 -9.00
C ASP A 126 -12.52 -1.22 -8.62
N ILE A 127 -12.42 -0.01 -9.20
CA ILE A 127 -13.39 1.06 -8.98
C ILE A 127 -14.77 0.64 -9.49
N ARG A 128 -14.84 0.15 -10.75
CA ARG A 128 -16.11 -0.32 -11.35
C ARG A 128 -16.70 -1.51 -10.56
N LEU A 129 -15.84 -2.42 -10.12
CA LEU A 129 -16.26 -3.57 -9.33
C LEU A 129 -16.80 -3.14 -7.95
N ALA A 130 -16.14 -2.17 -7.29
CA ALA A 130 -16.59 -1.60 -6.03
C ALA A 130 -17.98 -0.94 -6.17
N GLU A 131 -18.16 -0.10 -7.19
CA GLU A 131 -19.42 0.58 -7.48
C GLU A 131 -20.54 -0.45 -7.74
N LYS A 132 -20.28 -1.43 -8.61
CA LYS A 132 -21.25 -2.50 -8.93
C LYS A 132 -21.61 -3.33 -7.72
N ALA A 133 -20.65 -3.61 -6.85
CA ALA A 133 -20.84 -4.35 -5.60
C ALA A 133 -21.52 -3.52 -4.50
N GLY A 134 -21.79 -2.24 -4.75
CA GLY A 134 -22.48 -1.34 -3.81
C GLY A 134 -21.61 -0.86 -2.65
N PHE A 135 -20.31 -0.69 -2.89
CA PHE A 135 -19.46 0.04 -1.97
C PHE A 135 -19.72 1.53 -2.08
N PHE A 136 -19.68 2.21 -0.96
CA PHE A 136 -19.64 3.66 -0.90
C PHE A 136 -18.17 4.11 -0.97
N ILE A 137 -17.79 4.78 -2.07
CA ILE A 137 -16.44 5.28 -2.29
C ILE A 137 -16.36 6.71 -1.78
N ARG A 138 -15.37 7.00 -0.92
CA ARG A 138 -15.17 8.30 -0.29
C ARG A 138 -13.69 8.64 -0.12
N ASP A 139 -13.42 9.86 0.31
CA ASP A 139 -12.08 10.33 0.67
C ASP A 139 -11.08 10.17 -0.49
N TRP A 140 -11.48 10.49 -1.72
CA TRP A 140 -10.56 10.55 -2.83
C TRP A 140 -9.35 11.42 -2.52
N GLY A 141 -8.18 10.93 -2.89
CA GLY A 141 -6.91 11.62 -2.64
C GLY A 141 -6.45 11.56 -1.18
N HIS A 142 -7.00 10.67 -0.33
CA HIS A 142 -6.45 10.46 1.01
C HIS A 142 -5.00 9.97 0.97
N LYS A 143 -4.61 9.36 -0.11
CA LYS A 143 -3.23 9.02 -0.49
C LYS A 143 -3.05 9.29 -1.98
N VAL A 144 -1.98 9.99 -2.35
CA VAL A 144 -1.66 10.34 -3.74
C VAL A 144 -0.26 9.88 -4.04
N TYR A 145 -0.06 9.26 -5.21
CA TYR A 145 1.26 8.91 -5.70
C TYR A 145 1.81 9.97 -6.64
N TYR A 146 3.06 10.32 -6.42
CA TYR A 146 3.88 11.17 -7.26
C TYR A 146 5.01 10.35 -7.86
N SER A 147 5.28 10.58 -9.12
CA SER A 147 6.36 9.94 -9.87
C SER A 147 7.35 10.98 -10.38
N TYR A 148 8.64 10.73 -10.17
CA TYR A 148 9.74 11.45 -10.80
C TYR A 148 10.44 10.52 -11.77
N GLU A 149 10.38 10.84 -13.05
CA GLU A 149 11.02 10.06 -14.13
C GLU A 149 12.41 10.60 -14.44
N MET A 150 13.38 9.70 -14.55
CA MET A 150 14.79 9.98 -14.66
C MET A 150 15.35 10.56 -15.97
N PRO A 151 14.60 10.75 -17.09
CA PRO A 151 15.17 11.51 -18.21
C PRO A 151 15.55 12.94 -17.83
N TRP A 152 15.04 13.45 -16.71
CA TRP A 152 15.37 14.78 -16.19
C TRP A 152 16.71 14.86 -15.45
N GLY A 153 17.34 13.72 -15.13
CA GLY A 153 18.61 13.65 -14.42
C GLY A 153 18.55 14.07 -12.94
N LYS A 154 19.67 14.49 -12.39
CA LYS A 154 19.77 14.94 -11.01
C LYS A 154 19.04 16.27 -10.80
N LEU A 155 18.41 16.39 -9.62
CA LEU A 155 17.76 17.62 -9.22
C LEU A 155 18.81 18.69 -8.88
N PRO A 156 18.67 19.94 -9.38
CA PRO A 156 19.66 21.00 -9.19
C PRO A 156 19.54 21.75 -7.85
N PHE A 157 18.69 21.26 -6.94
CA PHE A 157 18.47 21.94 -5.66
C PHE A 157 19.58 21.61 -4.65
N PRO A 158 19.96 22.57 -3.77
CA PRO A 158 20.90 22.29 -2.71
C PRO A 158 20.44 21.15 -1.83
N ASP A 159 21.33 20.18 -1.59
CA ASP A 159 21.02 18.96 -0.82
C ASP A 159 21.94 18.76 0.39
N HIS A 160 22.85 19.72 0.65
CA HIS A 160 23.86 19.63 1.70
C HIS A 160 23.30 19.59 3.13
N LEU A 161 22.06 20.08 3.34
CA LEU A 161 21.40 20.00 4.64
C LEU A 161 20.91 18.58 4.98
N ALA A 162 20.65 17.76 3.97
CA ALA A 162 20.26 16.38 4.17
C ALA A 162 21.51 15.50 4.31
N GLN A 163 21.61 14.73 5.39
CA GLN A 163 22.73 13.87 5.73
C GLN A 163 22.29 12.41 5.79
N GLU A 164 23.21 11.48 5.52
CA GLU A 164 22.95 10.05 5.72
C GLU A 164 22.70 9.76 7.19
N ILE A 165 21.72 8.93 7.46
CA ILE A 165 21.40 8.41 8.79
C ILE A 165 22.34 7.26 9.11
N ASP A 166 22.93 7.29 10.30
CA ASP A 166 23.63 6.13 10.89
C ASP A 166 22.60 5.23 11.59
N PRO A 167 22.26 4.05 11.03
CA PRO A 167 21.22 3.21 11.61
C PRO A 167 21.57 2.71 13.02
N GLN A 168 22.84 2.71 13.41
CA GLN A 168 23.24 2.29 14.75
C GLN A 168 23.01 3.37 15.83
N LYS A 169 23.00 4.66 15.41
CA LYS A 169 22.89 5.80 16.33
C LYS A 169 21.56 6.51 16.26
N ASP A 170 21.03 6.65 15.03
CA ASP A 170 19.95 7.60 14.75
C ASP A 170 18.58 6.92 14.61
N LEU A 171 18.51 5.57 14.61
CA LEU A 171 17.29 4.84 14.28
C LEU A 171 16.13 5.15 15.24
N VAL A 172 16.42 5.43 16.50
CA VAL A 172 15.42 5.79 17.52
C VAL A 172 14.77 7.13 17.15
N GLU A 173 15.58 8.17 16.82
CA GLU A 173 15.03 9.46 16.40
C GLU A 173 14.25 9.35 15.06
N CYS A 174 14.73 8.52 14.14
CA CYS A 174 14.02 8.23 12.89
C CYS A 174 12.67 7.58 13.14
N ALA A 175 12.60 6.63 14.09
CA ALA A 175 11.36 5.94 14.45
C ALA A 175 10.31 6.90 15.05
N GLU A 176 10.74 7.89 15.84
CA GLU A 176 9.86 8.95 16.34
C GLU A 176 9.26 9.80 15.20
N LEU A 177 10.05 10.13 14.17
CA LEU A 177 9.57 10.86 13.00
C LEU A 177 8.66 10.00 12.11
N ALA A 178 9.05 8.74 11.88
CA ALA A 178 8.26 7.77 11.12
C ALA A 178 6.92 7.48 11.82
N SER A 179 6.89 7.48 13.15
CA SER A 179 5.66 7.35 13.96
C SER A 179 4.65 8.46 13.64
N LYS A 180 5.11 9.69 13.44
CA LYS A 180 4.26 10.82 13.04
C LYS A 180 3.70 10.63 11.62
N TRP A 181 4.50 10.04 10.72
CA TRP A 181 4.08 9.73 9.36
C TRP A 181 3.07 8.60 9.30
N TYR A 182 3.40 7.45 9.90
CA TYR A 182 2.57 6.24 9.82
C TYR A 182 1.39 6.22 10.80
N LYS A 183 1.37 7.12 11.80
CA LYS A 183 0.42 7.09 12.92
C LYS A 183 0.44 5.74 13.66
N ARG A 184 1.65 5.23 13.88
CA ARG A 184 1.94 3.96 14.58
C ARG A 184 2.86 4.22 15.77
N PRO A 185 2.89 3.34 16.77
CA PRO A 185 3.86 3.44 17.88
C PRO A 185 5.30 3.49 17.37
N SER A 186 6.18 4.24 18.05
CA SER A 186 7.58 4.38 17.62
C SER A 186 8.35 3.06 17.70
N GLU A 187 7.99 2.15 18.60
CA GLU A 187 8.57 0.81 18.69
C GLU A 187 8.27 -0.02 17.44
N TRP A 188 7.04 0.07 16.93
CA TRP A 188 6.67 -0.57 15.67
C TRP A 188 7.49 0.02 14.50
N CYS A 189 7.60 1.35 14.43
CA CYS A 189 8.40 2.02 13.41
C CYS A 189 9.87 1.64 13.50
N HIS A 190 10.43 1.55 14.72
CA HIS A 190 11.82 1.16 14.94
C HIS A 190 12.12 -0.24 14.38
N SER A 191 11.26 -1.22 14.69
CA SER A 191 11.42 -2.60 14.19
C SER A 191 11.38 -2.65 12.66
N HIS A 192 10.41 -1.96 12.04
CA HIS A 192 10.29 -1.93 10.58
C HIS A 192 11.44 -1.19 9.89
N LEU A 193 11.91 -0.08 10.44
CA LEU A 193 13.09 0.60 9.90
C LEU A 193 14.34 -0.29 9.97
N ALA A 194 14.50 -1.05 11.05
CA ALA A 194 15.62 -1.99 11.20
C ALA A 194 15.52 -3.14 10.16
N GLU A 195 14.34 -3.70 9.95
CA GLU A 195 14.07 -4.71 8.93
C GLU A 195 14.40 -4.19 7.51
N TRP A 196 13.91 -3.01 7.16
CA TRP A 196 14.20 -2.43 5.83
C TRP A 196 15.68 -2.12 5.63
N HIS A 197 16.40 -1.69 6.67
CA HIS A 197 17.85 -1.55 6.58
C HIS A 197 18.56 -2.90 6.34
N ALA A 198 18.07 -3.98 6.95
CA ALA A 198 18.61 -5.33 6.75
C ALA A 198 18.31 -5.88 5.35
N GLU A 199 17.16 -5.53 4.77
CA GLU A 199 16.77 -5.89 3.40
C GLU A 199 17.51 -5.08 2.32
N GLY A 200 18.01 -3.90 2.68
CA GLY A 200 18.76 -3.00 1.80
C GLY A 200 17.97 -1.78 1.35
N VAL A 201 18.49 -0.61 1.68
CA VAL A 201 17.95 0.69 1.25
C VAL A 201 18.91 1.38 0.31
N ILE A 202 18.40 2.20 -0.62
CA ILE A 202 19.23 3.08 -1.45
C ILE A 202 19.82 4.17 -0.59
N THR A 203 19.00 4.76 0.27
CA THR A 203 19.41 5.83 1.18
C THR A 203 18.40 6.03 2.30
N HIS A 204 18.92 6.43 3.47
CA HIS A 204 18.13 6.93 4.59
C HIS A 204 18.72 8.28 4.99
N LEU A 205 17.94 9.35 4.87
CA LEU A 205 18.40 10.72 5.02
C LEU A 205 17.70 11.42 6.17
N GLY A 206 18.39 12.37 6.76
CA GLY A 206 17.82 13.24 7.79
C GLY A 206 18.33 14.67 7.69
N VAL A 207 17.55 15.61 8.22
CA VAL A 207 17.94 17.00 8.44
C VAL A 207 17.98 17.25 9.94
N ARG A 208 19.09 17.83 10.42
CA ARG A 208 19.27 18.20 11.83
C ARG A 208 19.23 19.70 12.01
N LYS A 209 18.62 20.12 13.10
CA LYS A 209 18.66 21.50 13.58
C LYS A 209 19.03 21.46 15.07
N ASP A 210 20.05 22.20 15.45
CA ASP A 210 20.58 22.25 16.83
C ASP A 210 20.90 20.85 17.39
N GLY A 211 21.47 19.98 16.54
CA GLY A 211 21.82 18.60 16.86
C GLY A 211 20.65 17.59 16.84
N LYS A 212 19.41 18.04 16.82
CA LYS A 212 18.22 17.19 16.84
C LYS A 212 17.75 16.88 15.42
N LEU A 213 17.36 15.63 15.18
CA LEU A 213 16.73 15.22 13.92
C LEU A 213 15.32 15.80 13.83
N ILE A 214 15.08 16.64 12.81
CA ILE A 214 13.78 17.30 12.61
C ILE A 214 13.01 16.75 11.40
N ALA A 215 13.71 16.16 10.45
CA ALA A 215 13.14 15.58 9.25
C ALA A 215 13.90 14.33 8.87
N ALA A 216 13.21 13.34 8.28
CA ALA A 216 13.82 12.12 7.79
C ALA A 216 13.02 11.52 6.63
N CYS A 217 13.72 10.83 5.72
CA CYS A 217 13.13 10.05 4.65
C CYS A 217 13.99 8.83 4.31
N MET A 218 13.36 7.80 3.77
CA MET A 218 14.03 6.57 3.36
C MET A 218 13.53 6.13 1.99
N ALA A 219 14.45 5.68 1.13
CA ALA A 219 14.12 5.13 -0.17
C ALA A 219 14.80 3.78 -0.39
N ALA A 220 14.06 2.86 -1.00
CA ALA A 220 14.56 1.55 -1.41
C ALA A 220 14.09 1.18 -2.82
N PRO A 221 14.79 0.25 -3.49
CA PRO A 221 14.33 -0.26 -4.78
C PRO A 221 13.02 -1.04 -4.61
N ASN A 222 12.29 -1.18 -5.70
CA ASN A 222 11.13 -2.06 -5.74
C ASN A 222 11.56 -3.48 -6.13
N ASP A 223 11.17 -4.47 -5.36
CA ASP A 223 11.58 -5.86 -5.56
C ASP A 223 11.07 -6.46 -6.88
N VAL A 224 9.86 -6.04 -7.30
CA VAL A 224 9.24 -6.51 -8.55
C VAL A 224 9.82 -5.78 -9.77
N ARG A 225 10.14 -4.48 -9.61
CA ARG A 225 10.69 -3.63 -10.68
C ARG A 225 11.89 -2.82 -10.16
N PRO A 226 13.11 -3.39 -10.15
CA PRO A 226 14.30 -2.74 -9.59
C PRO A 226 14.68 -1.39 -10.23
N SER A 227 14.19 -1.12 -11.44
CA SER A 227 14.35 0.20 -12.07
C SER A 227 13.47 1.30 -11.46
N THR A 228 12.64 0.98 -10.48
CA THR A 228 11.79 1.90 -9.74
C THR A 228 12.18 1.86 -8.26
N ALA A 229 12.25 3.03 -7.61
CA ALA A 229 12.39 3.13 -6.17
C ALA A 229 11.17 3.80 -5.54
N ALA A 230 10.88 3.48 -4.29
CA ALA A 230 9.92 4.20 -3.48
C ALA A 230 10.60 4.99 -2.37
N ILE A 231 10.06 6.15 -2.09
CA ILE A 231 10.27 6.84 -0.82
C ILE A 231 9.21 6.28 0.15
N PHE A 232 9.62 5.41 1.07
CA PHE A 232 8.71 4.71 1.99
C PHE A 232 8.06 5.64 3.00
N TYR A 233 8.86 6.58 3.55
CA TYR A 233 8.33 7.68 4.33
C TYR A 233 9.16 8.93 4.10
N ILE A 234 8.54 10.07 4.27
CA ILE A 234 9.19 11.37 4.25
C ILE A 234 8.49 12.30 5.23
N TYR A 235 9.07 12.50 6.38
CA TYR A 235 8.58 13.45 7.37
C TYR A 235 9.44 14.71 7.34
N ALA A 236 8.81 15.85 7.14
CA ALA A 236 9.44 17.17 7.20
C ALA A 236 8.45 18.16 7.84
N PRO A 237 8.89 19.01 8.78
CA PRO A 237 8.02 20.02 9.42
C PRO A 237 7.75 21.22 8.51
N ASP A 238 8.59 21.45 7.49
CA ASP A 238 8.54 22.61 6.60
C ASP A 238 9.16 22.30 5.22
N GLU A 239 8.98 23.23 4.27
CA GLU A 239 9.54 23.12 2.92
C GLU A 239 11.07 23.18 2.90
N ASP A 240 11.68 23.90 3.83
CA ASP A 240 13.14 24.13 3.86
C ASP A 240 13.89 22.83 4.23
N SER A 241 13.26 21.99 5.05
CA SER A 241 13.78 20.64 5.34
C SER A 241 13.38 19.60 4.29
N LEU A 242 12.20 19.76 3.65
CA LEU A 242 11.70 18.82 2.64
C LEU A 242 12.51 18.86 1.33
N LYS A 243 12.74 20.06 0.79
CA LYS A 243 13.42 20.24 -0.50
C LYS A 243 14.80 19.60 -0.59
N PRO A 244 15.73 19.81 0.38
CA PRO A 244 17.05 19.18 0.32
C PRO A 244 16.95 17.65 0.46
N MET A 245 16.03 17.11 1.23
CA MET A 245 15.82 15.67 1.32
C MET A 245 15.33 15.08 0.00
N LEU A 246 14.28 15.68 -0.61
CA LEU A 246 13.77 15.22 -1.92
C LEU A 246 14.86 15.30 -2.99
N SER A 247 15.65 16.39 -3.02
CA SER A 247 16.75 16.52 -3.98
C SER A 247 17.77 15.41 -3.79
N LYS A 248 18.23 15.20 -2.57
CA LYS A 248 19.27 14.21 -2.28
C LYS A 248 18.79 12.79 -2.50
N VAL A 249 17.56 12.44 -2.10
CA VAL A 249 17.02 11.09 -2.30
C VAL A 249 16.89 10.76 -3.79
N VAL A 250 16.39 11.71 -4.60
CA VAL A 250 16.33 11.54 -6.07
C VAL A 250 17.73 11.36 -6.64
N ASN A 251 18.68 12.21 -6.26
CA ASN A 251 20.05 12.15 -6.76
C ASN A 251 20.73 10.81 -6.39
N LYS A 252 20.50 10.29 -5.19
CA LYS A 252 20.97 8.96 -4.78
C LYS A 252 20.34 7.84 -5.59
N CYS A 253 19.03 7.94 -5.88
CA CYS A 253 18.34 6.98 -6.74
C CYS A 253 18.89 7.00 -8.17
N VAL A 254 19.21 8.20 -8.72
CA VAL A 254 19.88 8.33 -10.03
C VAL A 254 21.23 7.61 -10.01
N ASP A 255 22.06 7.88 -8.99
CA ASP A 255 23.40 7.26 -8.86
C ASP A 255 23.30 5.74 -8.68
N PHE A 256 22.23 5.23 -8.08
CA PHE A 256 21.94 3.81 -7.94
C PHE A 256 21.45 3.15 -9.26
N GLY A 257 21.11 3.95 -10.29
CA GLY A 257 20.64 3.47 -11.59
C GLY A 257 19.12 3.28 -11.70
N VAL A 258 18.35 3.82 -10.75
CA VAL A 258 16.89 3.84 -10.79
C VAL A 258 16.41 4.79 -11.89
N LYS A 259 15.35 4.41 -12.61
CA LYS A 259 14.74 5.21 -13.69
C LYS A 259 13.51 5.98 -13.25
N ASN A 260 12.90 5.58 -12.15
CA ASN A 260 11.68 6.18 -11.66
C ASN A 260 11.66 6.18 -10.12
N VAL A 261 11.31 7.30 -9.51
CA VAL A 261 11.12 7.42 -8.05
C VAL A 261 9.65 7.70 -7.76
N ILE A 262 9.04 6.87 -6.94
CA ILE A 262 7.67 7.03 -6.49
C ILE A 262 7.68 7.57 -5.05
N ALA A 263 6.89 8.59 -4.80
CA ALA A 263 6.61 9.09 -3.47
C ALA A 263 5.10 9.10 -3.23
N ASP A 264 4.68 8.75 -2.03
CA ASP A 264 3.28 8.92 -1.64
C ASP A 264 3.10 10.12 -0.71
N LEU A 265 1.99 10.84 -0.90
CA LEU A 265 1.53 11.88 0.00
C LEU A 265 0.21 11.44 0.61
N ILE A 266 0.19 11.37 1.93
CA ILE A 266 -1.02 11.19 2.72
C ILE A 266 -1.60 12.53 3.14
N ASN A 267 -2.87 12.57 3.53
CA ASN A 267 -3.66 13.80 3.77
C ASN A 267 -2.92 14.92 4.50
N GLU A 268 -2.17 14.61 5.54
CA GLU A 268 -1.50 15.60 6.38
C GLU A 268 -0.28 16.26 5.72
N HIS A 269 0.26 15.60 4.70
CA HIS A 269 1.41 16.09 3.93
C HIS A 269 1.02 16.71 2.58
N ARG A 270 -0.27 16.75 2.26
CA ARG A 270 -0.78 17.41 1.06
C ARG A 270 -0.44 18.89 0.92
N PRO A 271 -0.30 19.68 2.01
CA PRO A 271 0.20 21.05 1.87
C PRO A 271 1.52 21.16 1.12
N TYR A 272 2.34 20.10 1.13
CA TYR A 272 3.62 20.04 0.39
C TYR A 272 3.51 19.58 -1.07
N GLU A 273 2.32 19.30 -1.57
CA GLU A 273 2.09 18.86 -2.95
C GLU A 273 2.74 19.81 -3.98
N SER A 274 2.66 21.12 -3.73
CA SER A 274 3.29 22.13 -4.60
C SER A 274 4.83 22.02 -4.65
N VAL A 275 5.47 21.54 -3.58
CA VAL A 275 6.92 21.33 -3.53
C VAL A 275 7.30 20.20 -4.47
N TYR A 276 6.60 19.05 -4.39
CA TYR A 276 6.83 17.92 -5.28
C TYR A 276 6.68 18.32 -6.74
N GLN A 277 5.61 19.06 -7.07
CA GLN A 277 5.37 19.53 -8.44
C GLN A 277 6.47 20.47 -8.95
N LYS A 278 6.89 21.44 -8.12
CA LYS A 278 8.00 22.36 -8.46
C LYS A 278 9.34 21.63 -8.65
N MET A 279 9.53 20.49 -8.00
CA MET A 279 10.71 19.64 -8.15
C MET A 279 10.59 18.64 -9.31
N GLY A 280 9.51 18.69 -10.09
CA GLY A 280 9.34 17.87 -11.29
C GLY A 280 8.60 16.56 -11.08
N PHE A 281 8.12 16.29 -9.86
CA PHE A 281 7.25 15.15 -9.63
C PHE A 281 5.88 15.36 -10.26
N LYS A 282 5.35 14.34 -10.91
CA LYS A 282 4.02 14.33 -11.49
C LYS A 282 3.07 13.48 -10.65
N ARG A 283 1.86 13.98 -10.42
CA ARG A 283 0.80 13.19 -9.82
C ARG A 283 0.38 12.10 -10.80
N VAL A 284 0.42 10.85 -10.39
CA VAL A 284 0.18 9.69 -11.27
C VAL A 284 -0.97 8.81 -10.82
N ALA A 285 -1.30 8.82 -9.54
CA ALA A 285 -2.44 8.06 -9.04
C ALA A 285 -2.95 8.62 -7.72
N GLU A 286 -4.18 8.27 -7.41
CA GLU A 286 -4.79 8.54 -6.11
C GLU A 286 -5.59 7.34 -5.61
N TRP A 287 -5.77 7.30 -4.31
CA TRP A 287 -6.53 6.28 -3.60
C TRP A 287 -7.78 6.87 -2.98
N ALA A 288 -8.83 6.06 -2.95
CA ALA A 288 -10.03 6.32 -2.18
C ALA A 288 -10.27 5.18 -1.18
N ARG A 289 -10.91 5.52 -0.08
CA ARG A 289 -11.48 4.54 0.83
C ARG A 289 -12.86 4.16 0.32
N CYS A 290 -13.22 2.91 0.48
CA CYS A 290 -14.57 2.47 0.23
C CYS A 290 -15.06 1.55 1.35
N GLU A 291 -16.35 1.62 1.62
CA GLU A 291 -16.97 0.80 2.64
C GLU A 291 -18.30 0.24 2.15
N LYS A 292 -18.63 -0.93 2.63
CA LYS A 292 -19.90 -1.62 2.39
C LYS A 292 -20.41 -2.19 3.69
N TYR A 293 -21.71 -2.01 3.94
CA TYR A 293 -22.39 -2.64 5.05
C TYR A 293 -23.09 -3.91 4.58
N LEU A 294 -22.85 -5.00 5.29
CA LEU A 294 -23.54 -6.26 5.05
C LEU A 294 -24.85 -6.28 5.85
N PRO A 295 -25.94 -6.86 5.31
CA PRO A 295 -27.20 -6.99 6.04
C PRO A 295 -27.01 -7.81 7.32
N GLY A 296 -27.24 -7.21 8.46
CA GLY A 296 -27.20 -7.83 9.78
C GLY A 296 -28.51 -7.61 10.54
N LYS A 297 -28.67 -8.26 11.69
CA LYS A 297 -29.88 -8.18 12.52
C LYS A 297 -30.18 -6.79 13.11
N SER A 298 -29.25 -5.86 13.08
CA SER A 298 -29.45 -4.45 13.46
C SER A 298 -28.45 -3.57 12.72
N MET A 299 -28.90 -2.83 11.72
CA MET A 299 -28.13 -1.72 11.16
C MET A 299 -28.20 -0.54 12.16
N PRO A 300 -27.05 0.11 12.49
CA PRO A 300 -27.09 1.42 13.13
C PRO A 300 -27.76 2.42 12.18
N PRO A 301 -28.43 3.46 12.70
CA PRO A 301 -29.04 4.49 11.86
C PRO A 301 -27.97 5.10 10.94
N THR A 302 -28.30 5.17 9.67
CA THR A 302 -27.47 5.78 8.63
C THR A 302 -27.14 7.23 9.04
N THR A 303 -25.92 7.49 9.45
CA THR A 303 -25.46 8.87 9.62
C THR A 303 -25.33 9.46 8.22
N THR A 304 -26.31 10.21 7.81
CA THR A 304 -26.26 11.00 6.57
C THR A 304 -25.16 12.03 6.70
N TYR A 305 -24.00 11.75 6.12
CA TYR A 305 -23.00 12.77 5.90
C TYR A 305 -23.50 13.67 4.76
N THR A 306 -24.01 14.84 5.10
CA THR A 306 -24.24 15.94 4.14
C THR A 306 -22.90 16.33 3.53
N ARG A 307 -22.87 16.43 2.20
CA ARG A 307 -21.76 16.87 1.34
C ARG A 307 -21.25 18.25 1.71
#